data_7b426754a842105df7154bb1975f9047
#
_entry.id   7b426754a842105df7154bb1975f9047
#
_cell.length_a   1.000
_cell.length_b   1.000
_cell.length_c   1.000
_cell.angle_alpha   90.00
_cell.angle_beta   90.00
_cell.angle_gamma   90.00
#
_symmetry.space_group_name_H-M   'P 1'
#
loop_
_entity.id
_entity.type
_entity.pdbx_description
1 polymer ?
#
loop_
_entity_poly.entity_id
_entity_poly.type
_entity_poly.pdbx_seq_one_letter_code
_entity_poly.pdbx_strand_id
1 'polypeptide(L)'
;ELLKGHVSINDAKKVLGIKAMRLDYGEDNYYDLLSALQKSIRGSDVDASLYYLARLIRLEDLDIITRRLMIIAYEDIGLANPQVGPRTYLGCQAALHVGLPECRIILSELVIDLALSPKSNTAEAAIDKALHDVDNEPQYDIPKNILNREIKGGILYKYPHDYPGDIVYQEYMPEEIRDHTYYEAKETGKYERALKEQNQKIKV
;
A
#
# COMPACT_ATOMS: atom_id res chain seq x y z
N GLU A 1 -45.37 -19.03 2.05
CA GLU A 1 -45.57 -20.39 2.62
C GLU A 1 -44.30 -21.06 3.17
N LEU A 2 -43.09 -20.52 2.98
CA LEU A 2 -41.80 -21.11 3.43
C LEU A 2 -41.36 -20.72 4.84
N LEU A 3 -42.15 -20.06 5.65
CA LEU A 3 -41.74 -19.52 6.95
C LEU A 3 -42.55 -20.08 8.15
N LYS A 4 -42.99 -21.33 8.12
CA LYS A 4 -43.53 -22.05 9.29
C LYS A 4 -42.66 -23.26 9.59
N GLY A 5 -41.54 -23.05 10.25
CA GLY A 5 -40.65 -24.11 10.72
C GLY A 5 -39.28 -23.55 11.10
N HIS A 6 -38.53 -24.25 11.91
CA HIS A 6 -37.14 -23.90 12.20
C HIS A 6 -36.35 -23.81 10.89
N VAL A 7 -35.89 -22.64 10.51
CA VAL A 7 -35.01 -22.42 9.34
C VAL A 7 -33.68 -23.06 9.69
N SER A 8 -33.32 -24.13 9.01
CA SER A 8 -32.01 -24.74 9.17
C SER A 8 -30.94 -23.89 8.48
N ILE A 9 -29.67 -24.04 8.89
CA ILE A 9 -28.52 -23.42 8.22
C ILE A 9 -28.52 -23.79 6.71
N ASN A 10 -28.97 -25.00 6.37
CA ASN A 10 -29.06 -25.45 4.97
C ASN A 10 -30.19 -24.74 4.19
N ASP A 11 -31.28 -24.37 4.86
CA ASP A 11 -32.35 -23.59 4.23
C ASP A 11 -31.94 -22.13 4.03
N ALA A 12 -31.23 -21.55 5.00
CA ALA A 12 -30.59 -20.24 4.87
C ALA A 12 -29.57 -20.22 3.73
N LYS A 13 -28.75 -21.26 3.57
CA LYS A 13 -27.82 -21.45 2.46
C LYS A 13 -28.50 -21.48 1.08
N LYS A 14 -29.66 -22.12 0.98
CA LYS A 14 -30.44 -22.18 -0.27
C LYS A 14 -31.08 -20.83 -0.64
N VAL A 15 -31.55 -20.07 0.36
CA VAL A 15 -32.23 -18.77 0.14
C VAL A 15 -31.21 -17.63 -0.06
N LEU A 16 -30.08 -17.68 0.62
CA LEU A 16 -29.03 -16.64 0.59
C LEU A 16 -27.99 -16.84 -0.51
N GLY A 17 -28.04 -17.96 -1.23
CA GLY A 17 -27.09 -18.27 -2.32
C GLY A 17 -25.64 -18.18 -1.85
N ILE A 18 -24.81 -17.42 -2.61
CA ILE A 18 -23.37 -17.31 -2.35
C ILE A 18 -23.02 -16.63 -1.01
N LYS A 19 -23.93 -15.81 -0.44
CA LYS A 19 -23.74 -15.28 0.93
C LYS A 19 -23.63 -16.39 1.99
N ALA A 20 -24.14 -17.59 1.72
CA ALA A 20 -23.96 -18.75 2.60
C ALA A 20 -22.51 -19.28 2.60
N MET A 21 -21.75 -19.14 1.51
CA MET A 21 -20.32 -19.50 1.51
C MET A 21 -19.52 -18.63 2.48
N ARG A 22 -19.89 -17.37 2.68
CA ARG A 22 -19.24 -16.48 3.65
C ARG A 22 -19.46 -16.91 5.10
N LEU A 23 -20.64 -17.49 5.39
CA LEU A 23 -20.95 -18.04 6.73
C LEU A 23 -20.25 -19.39 7.01
N ASP A 24 -19.85 -20.14 5.98
CA ASP A 24 -19.09 -21.39 6.11
C ASP A 24 -17.56 -21.17 6.25
N TYR A 25 -17.06 -20.03 5.73
CA TYR A 25 -15.70 -19.60 6.01
C TYR A 25 -15.73 -18.87 7.35
N GLY A 26 -15.24 -19.48 8.43
CA GLY A 26 -14.98 -18.77 9.68
C GLY A 26 -14.15 -17.51 9.39
N GLU A 27 -14.25 -16.47 10.21
CA GLU A 27 -13.53 -15.20 10.01
C GLU A 27 -12.03 -15.44 9.77
N ASP A 28 -11.40 -16.38 10.47
CA ASP A 28 -9.99 -16.74 10.30
C ASP A 28 -9.65 -17.21 8.87
N ASN A 29 -10.48 -18.07 8.28
CA ASN A 29 -10.29 -18.56 6.91
C ASN A 29 -10.44 -17.45 5.86
N TYR A 30 -11.23 -16.42 6.12
CA TYR A 30 -11.39 -15.29 5.21
C TYR A 30 -10.15 -14.39 5.21
N TYR A 31 -9.60 -14.05 6.38
CA TYR A 31 -8.36 -13.31 6.51
C TYR A 31 -7.16 -14.08 5.95
N ASP A 32 -7.13 -15.40 6.15
CA ASP A 32 -6.11 -16.27 5.55
C ASP A 32 -6.17 -16.24 4.02
N LEU A 33 -7.36 -16.17 3.42
CA LEU A 33 -7.54 -16.09 1.99
C LEU A 33 -7.03 -14.74 1.42
N LEU A 34 -7.32 -13.63 2.09
CA LEU A 34 -6.76 -12.31 1.75
C LEU A 34 -5.24 -12.27 1.88
N SER A 35 -4.72 -12.88 2.95
CA SER A 35 -3.29 -13.02 3.18
C SER A 35 -2.62 -13.88 2.10
N ALA A 36 -3.26 -14.97 1.68
CA ALA A 36 -2.76 -15.83 0.62
C ALA A 36 -2.71 -15.10 -0.73
N LEU A 37 -3.72 -14.30 -1.08
CA LEU A 37 -3.71 -13.43 -2.26
C LEU A 37 -2.52 -12.47 -2.21
N GLN A 38 -2.33 -11.75 -1.11
CA GLN A 38 -1.22 -10.80 -0.98
C GLN A 38 0.13 -11.50 -1.07
N LYS A 39 0.32 -12.62 -0.36
CA LYS A 39 1.58 -13.36 -0.36
C LYS A 39 1.92 -13.95 -1.73
N SER A 40 0.94 -14.43 -2.48
CA SER A 40 1.15 -14.94 -3.85
C SER A 40 1.54 -13.82 -4.82
N ILE A 41 0.88 -12.65 -4.74
CA ILE A 41 1.26 -11.46 -5.52
C ILE A 41 2.68 -11.01 -5.15
N ARG A 42 2.99 -10.91 -3.85
CA ARG A 42 4.33 -10.56 -3.34
C ARG A 42 5.39 -11.55 -3.82
N GLY A 43 5.06 -12.83 -3.86
CA GLY A 43 5.91 -13.91 -4.37
C GLY A 43 5.97 -14.00 -5.90
N SER A 44 5.22 -13.15 -6.63
CA SER A 44 5.15 -13.14 -8.10
C SER A 44 4.61 -14.46 -8.70
N ASP A 45 3.80 -15.20 -7.93
CA ASP A 45 3.09 -16.38 -8.42
C ASP A 45 1.72 -15.95 -8.97
N VAL A 46 1.63 -15.81 -10.29
CA VAL A 46 0.43 -15.34 -11.01
C VAL A 46 -0.72 -16.32 -10.87
N ASP A 47 -0.43 -17.61 -11.00
CA ASP A 47 -1.49 -18.65 -11.00
C ASP A 47 -2.11 -18.79 -9.61
N ALA A 48 -1.29 -18.82 -8.56
CA ALA A 48 -1.77 -18.79 -7.19
C ALA A 48 -2.57 -17.51 -6.89
N SER A 49 -2.11 -16.35 -7.37
CA SER A 49 -2.79 -15.06 -7.19
C SER A 49 -4.17 -15.07 -7.83
N LEU A 50 -4.30 -15.56 -9.06
CA LEU A 50 -5.58 -15.69 -9.76
C LEU A 50 -6.51 -16.70 -9.08
N TYR A 51 -5.95 -17.80 -8.56
CA TYR A 51 -6.74 -18.80 -7.83
C TYR A 51 -7.36 -18.19 -6.55
N TYR A 52 -6.55 -17.49 -5.74
CA TYR A 52 -7.06 -16.85 -4.53
C TYR A 52 -8.01 -15.68 -4.83
N LEU A 53 -7.75 -14.89 -5.89
CA LEU A 53 -8.70 -13.90 -6.37
C LEU A 53 -10.05 -14.53 -6.74
N ALA A 54 -10.06 -15.63 -7.49
CA ALA A 54 -11.28 -16.32 -7.89
C ALA A 54 -12.09 -16.81 -6.68
N ARG A 55 -11.41 -17.30 -5.63
CA ARG A 55 -12.06 -17.69 -4.36
C ARG A 55 -12.69 -16.48 -3.65
N LEU A 56 -11.98 -15.32 -3.61
CA LEU A 56 -12.50 -14.09 -3.01
C LEU A 56 -13.69 -13.52 -3.79
N ILE A 57 -13.66 -13.57 -5.13
CA ILE A 57 -14.78 -13.15 -5.98
C ILE A 57 -16.04 -13.97 -5.67
N ARG A 58 -15.91 -15.27 -5.36
CA ARG A 58 -17.06 -16.10 -4.96
C ARG A 58 -17.67 -15.70 -3.60
N LEU A 59 -16.95 -14.97 -2.77
CA LEU A 59 -17.45 -14.41 -1.52
C LEU A 59 -18.14 -13.03 -1.71
N GLU A 60 -18.13 -12.51 -2.93
CA GLU A 60 -18.83 -11.29 -3.36
C GLU A 60 -18.48 -10.02 -2.56
N ASP A 61 -17.26 -9.94 -1.97
CA ASP A 61 -16.81 -8.78 -1.20
C ASP A 61 -15.84 -7.94 -2.01
N LEU A 62 -16.36 -7.15 -2.96
CA LEU A 62 -15.56 -6.32 -3.84
C LEU A 62 -14.83 -5.20 -3.08
N ASP A 63 -15.42 -4.65 -2.03
CA ASP A 63 -14.81 -3.56 -1.25
C ASP A 63 -13.50 -4.03 -0.58
N ILE A 64 -13.50 -5.22 0.01
CA ILE A 64 -12.31 -5.75 0.66
C ILE A 64 -11.26 -6.17 -0.37
N ILE A 65 -11.68 -6.79 -1.49
CA ILE A 65 -10.75 -7.16 -2.57
C ILE A 65 -10.05 -5.89 -3.09
N THR A 66 -10.80 -4.87 -3.45
CA THR A 66 -10.24 -3.64 -4.02
C THR A 66 -9.34 -2.90 -3.04
N ARG A 67 -9.73 -2.80 -1.76
CA ARG A 67 -8.86 -2.25 -0.70
C ARG A 67 -7.55 -3.03 -0.59
N ARG A 68 -7.60 -4.36 -0.60
CA ARG A 68 -6.39 -5.19 -0.52
C ARG A 68 -5.47 -4.97 -1.71
N LEU A 69 -6.00 -4.93 -2.95
CA LEU A 69 -5.20 -4.67 -4.14
C LEU A 69 -4.55 -3.29 -4.11
N MET A 70 -5.24 -2.26 -3.62
CA MET A 70 -4.65 -0.92 -3.44
C MET A 70 -3.49 -0.94 -2.44
N ILE A 71 -3.65 -1.61 -1.29
CA ILE A 71 -2.54 -1.74 -0.32
C ILE A 71 -1.35 -2.45 -0.95
N ILE A 72 -1.55 -3.60 -1.61
CA ILE A 72 -0.48 -4.35 -2.29
C ILE A 72 0.27 -3.48 -3.29
N ALA A 73 -0.45 -2.65 -4.06
CA ALA A 73 0.16 -1.77 -5.06
C ALA A 73 1.15 -0.75 -4.45
N TYR A 74 0.88 -0.24 -3.26
CA TYR A 74 1.75 0.74 -2.59
C TYR A 74 2.74 0.09 -1.61
N GLU A 75 2.35 -1.00 -0.93
CA GLU A 75 3.17 -1.73 0.03
C GLU A 75 4.23 -2.59 -0.67
N ASP A 76 3.80 -3.45 -1.61
CA ASP A 76 4.67 -4.48 -2.19
C ASP A 76 5.38 -4.04 -3.48
N ILE A 77 4.76 -3.17 -4.30
CA ILE A 77 5.34 -2.67 -5.55
C ILE A 77 5.93 -1.27 -5.34
N GLY A 78 5.16 -0.34 -4.80
CA GLY A 78 5.60 1.00 -4.42
C GLY A 78 6.49 1.68 -5.44
N LEU A 79 7.67 2.10 -5.00
CA LEU A 79 8.65 2.85 -5.81
C LEU A 79 9.33 2.02 -6.91
N ALA A 80 9.21 0.69 -6.90
CA ALA A 80 9.75 -0.13 -8.00
C ALA A 80 8.99 0.11 -9.31
N ASN A 81 7.67 0.40 -9.23
CA ASN A 81 6.81 0.76 -10.37
C ASN A 81 5.69 1.72 -9.93
N PRO A 82 5.95 3.04 -9.80
CA PRO A 82 5.00 4.00 -9.25
C PRO A 82 3.72 4.17 -10.09
N GLN A 83 3.72 3.72 -11.35
CA GLN A 83 2.52 3.75 -12.20
C GLN A 83 1.47 2.70 -11.81
N VAL A 84 1.86 1.68 -11.06
CA VAL A 84 0.95 0.61 -10.63
C VAL A 84 -0.11 1.13 -9.66
N GLY A 85 0.24 1.97 -8.69
CA GLY A 85 -0.70 2.54 -7.74
C GLY A 85 -1.91 3.22 -8.39
N PRO A 86 -1.71 4.25 -9.23
CA PRO A 86 -2.80 4.91 -9.96
C PRO A 86 -3.60 3.96 -10.86
N ARG A 87 -2.95 3.03 -11.59
CA ARG A 87 -3.65 2.05 -12.43
C ARG A 87 -4.52 1.13 -11.59
N THR A 88 -4.00 0.64 -10.47
CA THR A 88 -4.77 -0.21 -9.54
C THR A 88 -5.98 0.53 -9.01
N TYR A 89 -5.82 1.80 -8.59
CA TYR A 89 -6.95 2.61 -8.13
C TYR A 89 -8.02 2.74 -9.20
N LEU A 90 -7.67 3.14 -10.43
CA LEU A 90 -8.62 3.29 -11.52
C LEU A 90 -9.30 1.97 -11.88
N GLY A 91 -8.57 0.87 -11.92
CA GLY A 91 -9.13 -0.46 -12.17
C GLY A 91 -10.05 -0.92 -11.04
N CYS A 92 -9.73 -0.65 -9.78
CA CYS A 92 -10.61 -0.92 -8.64
C CYS A 92 -11.92 -0.13 -8.74
N GLN A 93 -11.85 1.17 -9.09
CA GLN A 93 -13.05 1.99 -9.31
C GLN A 93 -13.90 1.44 -10.46
N ALA A 94 -13.28 1.04 -11.56
CA ALA A 94 -13.98 0.42 -12.70
C ALA A 94 -14.63 -0.91 -12.30
N ALA A 95 -13.94 -1.76 -11.51
CA ALA A 95 -14.47 -3.03 -11.03
C ALA A 95 -15.69 -2.83 -10.11
N LEU A 96 -15.64 -1.85 -9.21
CA LEU A 96 -16.77 -1.49 -8.34
C LEU A 96 -17.96 -0.95 -9.13
N HIS A 97 -17.70 -0.15 -10.17
CA HIS A 97 -18.75 0.41 -11.03
C HIS A 97 -19.43 -0.66 -11.92
N VAL A 98 -18.65 -1.59 -12.47
CA VAL A 98 -19.14 -2.68 -13.34
C VAL A 98 -19.88 -3.73 -12.50
N GLY A 99 -19.36 -4.08 -11.33
CA GLY A 99 -19.94 -5.10 -10.46
C GLY A 99 -19.75 -6.54 -10.96
N LEU A 100 -20.28 -7.48 -10.17
CA LEU A 100 -20.26 -8.91 -10.47
C LEU A 100 -21.33 -9.26 -11.52
N PRO A 101 -21.07 -10.22 -12.39
CA PRO A 101 -19.87 -11.06 -12.47
C PRO A 101 -18.74 -10.50 -13.35
N GLU A 102 -18.94 -9.42 -14.10
CA GLU A 102 -18.03 -8.93 -15.15
C GLU A 102 -16.77 -8.28 -14.59
N CYS A 103 -16.82 -7.71 -13.39
CA CYS A 103 -15.64 -7.09 -12.73
C CYS A 103 -14.45 -8.06 -12.58
N ARG A 104 -14.68 -9.39 -12.64
CA ARG A 104 -13.61 -10.40 -12.62
C ARG A 104 -12.56 -10.19 -13.69
N ILE A 105 -12.96 -9.64 -14.86
CA ILE A 105 -12.05 -9.37 -15.98
C ILE A 105 -11.06 -8.26 -15.59
N ILE A 106 -11.58 -7.17 -15.02
CA ILE A 106 -10.77 -6.03 -14.56
C ILE A 106 -9.85 -6.46 -13.41
N LEU A 107 -10.40 -7.18 -12.42
CA LEU A 107 -9.65 -7.64 -11.27
C LEU A 107 -8.53 -8.62 -11.66
N SER A 108 -8.74 -9.48 -12.65
CA SER A 108 -7.70 -10.41 -13.13
C SER A 108 -6.53 -9.67 -13.78
N GLU A 109 -6.80 -8.64 -14.60
CA GLU A 109 -5.76 -7.79 -15.20
C GLU A 109 -4.92 -7.11 -14.11
N LEU A 110 -5.57 -6.51 -13.09
CA LEU A 110 -4.88 -5.89 -11.97
C LEU A 110 -3.99 -6.87 -11.21
N VAL A 111 -4.49 -8.07 -10.92
CA VAL A 111 -3.73 -9.08 -10.18
C VAL A 111 -2.51 -9.55 -10.98
N ILE A 112 -2.64 -9.73 -12.29
CA ILE A 112 -1.51 -10.09 -13.19
C ILE A 112 -0.46 -8.97 -13.20
N ASP A 113 -0.88 -7.70 -13.38
CA ASP A 113 0.02 -6.53 -13.37
C ASP A 113 0.76 -6.41 -12.04
N LEU A 114 0.05 -6.58 -10.91
CA LEU A 114 0.64 -6.56 -9.57
C LEU A 114 1.63 -7.71 -9.35
N ALA A 115 1.25 -8.94 -9.73
CA ALA A 115 2.10 -10.11 -9.52
C ALA A 115 3.40 -10.05 -10.34
N LEU A 116 3.34 -9.53 -11.57
CA LEU A 116 4.51 -9.43 -12.46
C LEU A 116 5.30 -8.13 -12.33
N SER A 117 4.80 -7.14 -11.58
CA SER A 117 5.55 -5.91 -11.31
C SER A 117 6.77 -6.19 -10.42
N PRO A 118 7.89 -5.46 -10.60
CA PRO A 118 9.00 -5.50 -9.65
C PRO A 118 8.53 -5.08 -8.26
N LYS A 119 9.14 -5.65 -7.21
CA LYS A 119 8.71 -5.45 -5.82
C LYS A 119 9.65 -4.53 -5.06
N SER A 120 9.09 -3.56 -4.34
CA SER A 120 9.81 -2.75 -3.35
C SER A 120 8.89 -2.28 -2.24
N ASN A 121 9.23 -2.61 -1.02
CA ASN A 121 8.55 -2.15 0.19
C ASN A 121 9.33 -1.02 0.90
N THR A 122 10.19 -0.30 0.19
CA THR A 122 11.08 0.69 0.82
C THR A 122 10.34 1.88 1.41
N ALA A 123 9.19 2.28 0.82
CA ALA A 123 8.38 3.37 1.34
C ALA A 123 7.69 2.98 2.66
N GLU A 124 7.14 1.75 2.75
CA GLU A 124 6.59 1.18 3.98
C GLU A 124 7.67 1.09 5.06
N ALA A 125 8.78 0.43 4.76
CA ALA A 125 9.88 0.28 5.72
C ALA A 125 10.45 1.62 6.20
N ALA A 126 10.46 2.65 5.36
CA ALA A 126 10.93 3.98 5.73
C ALA A 126 9.99 4.68 6.73
N ILE A 127 8.69 4.65 6.47
CA ILE A 127 7.71 5.26 7.39
C ILE A 127 7.60 4.48 8.70
N ASP A 128 7.72 3.15 8.67
CA ASP A 128 7.69 2.32 9.87
C ASP A 128 8.90 2.61 10.78
N LYS A 129 10.10 2.78 10.21
CA LYS A 129 11.28 3.22 10.97
C LYS A 129 11.06 4.60 11.63
N ALA A 130 10.50 5.55 10.87
CA ALA A 130 10.24 6.88 11.40
C ALA A 130 9.16 6.87 12.51
N LEU A 131 8.10 6.07 12.33
CA LEU A 131 7.07 5.88 13.36
C LEU A 131 7.64 5.22 14.61
N HIS A 132 8.53 4.23 14.43
CA HIS A 132 9.21 3.58 15.56
C HIS A 132 9.98 4.60 16.42
N ASP A 133 10.72 5.53 15.78
CA ASP A 133 11.45 6.56 16.50
C ASP A 133 10.48 7.52 17.22
N VAL A 134 9.42 7.96 16.55
CA VAL A 134 8.39 8.83 17.16
C VAL A 134 7.72 8.19 18.38
N ASP A 135 7.51 6.87 18.35
CA ASP A 135 6.84 6.14 19.42
C ASP A 135 7.76 5.79 20.59
N ASN A 136 9.07 5.65 20.33
CA ASN A 136 10.03 5.13 21.33
C ASN A 136 11.10 6.15 21.77
N GLU A 137 11.28 7.24 21.02
CA GLU A 137 12.24 8.29 21.32
C GLU A 137 11.54 9.50 21.98
N PRO A 138 12.28 10.35 22.74
CA PRO A 138 11.76 11.62 23.22
C PRO A 138 11.32 12.51 22.04
N GLN A 139 10.33 13.38 22.28
CA GLN A 139 9.96 14.38 21.29
C GLN A 139 11.04 15.49 21.23
N TYR A 140 11.81 15.51 20.15
CA TYR A 140 12.87 16.48 19.91
C TYR A 140 12.34 17.79 19.32
N ASP A 141 13.06 18.88 19.56
CA ASP A 141 12.71 20.21 19.05
C ASP A 141 12.96 20.30 17.53
N ILE A 142 12.03 20.95 16.83
CA ILE A 142 12.19 21.25 15.41
C ILE A 142 13.34 22.25 15.23
N PRO A 143 14.26 22.04 14.26
CA PRO A 143 15.36 22.97 13.97
C PRO A 143 14.87 24.40 13.77
N LYS A 144 15.53 25.38 14.41
CA LYS A 144 15.07 26.76 14.48
C LYS A 144 14.95 27.45 13.11
N ASN A 145 15.78 27.04 12.14
CA ASN A 145 15.80 27.57 10.77
C ASN A 145 14.57 27.17 9.94
N ILE A 146 13.84 26.12 10.32
CA ILE A 146 12.64 25.69 9.59
C ILE A 146 11.33 25.93 10.37
N LEU A 147 11.40 26.63 11.52
CA LEU A 147 10.21 27.05 12.23
C LEU A 147 9.44 28.11 11.46
N ASN A 148 8.10 28.04 11.48
CA ASN A 148 7.22 29.02 10.84
C ASN A 148 7.11 30.36 11.60
N ARG A 149 7.86 30.53 12.71
CA ARG A 149 7.91 31.76 13.52
C ARG A 149 9.30 32.39 13.43
N GLU A 150 9.35 33.71 13.30
CA GLU A 150 10.62 34.44 13.38
C GLU A 150 11.20 34.32 14.80
N ILE A 151 12.45 33.88 14.86
CA ILE A 151 13.23 33.90 16.09
C ILE A 151 14.26 35.03 15.99
N LYS A 152 14.17 36.03 16.86
CA LYS A 152 15.15 37.15 16.93
C LYS A 152 16.57 36.58 17.04
N GLY A 153 17.42 36.88 16.06
CA GLY A 153 18.81 36.40 16.01
C GLY A 153 18.95 34.93 15.58
N GLY A 154 17.88 34.27 15.09
CA GLY A 154 17.92 32.91 14.58
C GLY A 154 18.54 32.80 13.18
N ILE A 155 18.97 31.59 12.82
CA ILE A 155 19.39 31.24 11.45
C ILE A 155 18.15 31.29 10.58
N LEU A 156 18.20 32.07 9.47
CA LEU A 156 17.09 32.15 8.52
C LEU A 156 17.00 30.88 7.67
N TYR A 157 15.78 30.49 7.36
CA TYR A 157 15.50 29.45 6.39
C TYR A 157 16.06 29.84 5.02
N LYS A 158 16.84 28.96 4.44
CA LYS A 158 17.33 29.10 3.06
C LYS A 158 16.30 28.49 2.12
N TYR A 159 15.68 29.31 1.26
CA TYR A 159 14.67 28.86 0.31
C TYR A 159 15.34 28.14 -0.88
N PRO A 160 15.13 26.84 -1.09
CA PRO A 160 15.87 26.07 -2.09
C PRO A 160 15.77 26.64 -3.51
N HIS A 161 14.60 27.18 -3.88
CA HIS A 161 14.41 27.75 -5.23
C HIS A 161 15.23 29.00 -5.54
N ASP A 162 15.89 29.60 -4.54
CA ASP A 162 16.84 30.71 -4.73
C ASP A 162 18.26 30.20 -5.03
N TYR A 163 18.48 28.87 -5.06
CA TYR A 163 19.79 28.27 -5.22
C TYR A 163 19.87 27.39 -6.49
N PRO A 164 21.06 27.24 -7.10
CA PRO A 164 21.26 26.42 -8.29
C PRO A 164 20.78 24.99 -8.11
N GLY A 165 19.91 24.52 -9.02
CA GLY A 165 19.35 23.16 -8.99
C GLY A 165 18.34 22.92 -7.87
N ASP A 166 17.83 23.99 -7.24
CA ASP A 166 16.86 23.91 -6.12
C ASP A 166 17.39 23.10 -4.91
N ILE A 167 18.72 23.11 -4.73
CA ILE A 167 19.40 22.36 -3.65
C ILE A 167 20.19 23.34 -2.79
N VAL A 168 19.99 23.27 -1.46
CA VAL A 168 20.76 24.04 -0.50
C VAL A 168 20.98 23.22 0.77
N TYR A 169 22.21 23.23 1.28
CA TYR A 169 22.51 22.57 2.54
C TYR A 169 22.01 23.40 3.73
N GLN A 170 21.17 22.78 4.56
CA GLN A 170 20.75 23.27 5.86
C GLN A 170 20.22 22.11 6.70
N GLU A 171 20.12 22.30 8.01
CA GLU A 171 19.59 21.28 8.90
C GLU A 171 18.05 21.20 8.79
N TYR A 172 17.54 19.99 8.57
CA TYR A 172 16.11 19.67 8.51
C TYR A 172 15.68 18.71 9.63
N MET A 173 16.62 17.93 10.17
CA MET A 173 16.37 17.00 11.26
C MET A 173 16.75 17.60 12.61
N PRO A 174 16.09 17.23 13.71
CA PRO A 174 16.59 17.48 15.06
C PRO A 174 18.03 17.02 15.22
N GLU A 175 18.81 17.72 16.03
CA GLU A 175 20.25 17.44 16.22
C GLU A 175 20.50 16.04 16.73
N GLU A 176 19.64 15.56 17.61
CA GLU A 176 19.77 14.27 18.28
C GLU A 176 19.61 13.07 17.32
N ILE A 177 18.83 13.24 16.26
CA ILE A 177 18.53 12.19 15.28
C ILE A 177 19.00 12.55 13.86
N ARG A 178 19.92 13.52 13.72
CA ARG A 178 20.38 13.99 12.40
C ARG A 178 20.99 12.88 11.53
N ASP A 179 21.59 11.89 12.17
CA ASP A 179 22.26 10.78 11.48
C ASP A 179 21.33 9.59 11.17
N HIS A 180 20.06 9.67 11.59
CA HIS A 180 19.08 8.64 11.28
C HIS A 180 18.76 8.61 9.79
N THR A 181 18.69 7.40 9.23
CA THR A 181 18.33 7.18 7.84
C THR A 181 17.11 6.28 7.78
N TYR A 182 15.99 6.83 7.32
CA TYR A 182 14.74 6.10 7.16
C TYR A 182 14.62 5.44 5.79
N TYR A 183 14.87 6.21 4.72
CA TYR A 183 14.73 5.73 3.36
C TYR A 183 16.03 5.14 2.81
N GLU A 184 15.98 3.87 2.48
CA GLU A 184 17.05 3.11 1.84
C GLU A 184 16.53 2.49 0.54
N ALA A 185 16.87 3.09 -0.60
CA ALA A 185 16.38 2.64 -1.91
C ALA A 185 16.91 1.27 -2.29
N LYS A 186 16.01 0.41 -2.81
CA LYS A 186 16.35 -0.83 -3.50
C LYS A 186 16.68 -0.57 -4.99
N GLU A 187 17.22 -1.58 -5.66
CA GLU A 187 17.57 -1.49 -7.10
C GLU A 187 16.65 -2.34 -7.99
N THR A 188 15.51 -2.76 -7.46
CA THR A 188 14.61 -3.70 -8.13
C THR A 188 13.82 -3.08 -9.28
N GLY A 189 13.54 -1.77 -9.24
CA GLY A 189 12.81 -1.05 -10.28
C GLY A 189 13.64 0.07 -10.93
N LYS A 190 13.34 0.40 -12.18
CA LYS A 190 14.03 1.50 -12.89
C LYS A 190 13.83 2.86 -12.20
N TYR A 191 12.62 3.12 -11.73
CA TYR A 191 12.29 4.38 -11.08
C TYR A 191 13.02 4.53 -9.75
N GLU A 192 12.98 3.50 -8.91
CA GLU A 192 13.64 3.55 -7.60
C GLU A 192 15.17 3.65 -7.72
N ARG A 193 15.78 3.03 -8.74
CA ARG A 193 17.21 3.25 -9.06
C ARG A 193 17.51 4.72 -9.36
N ALA A 194 16.67 5.37 -10.17
CA ALA A 194 16.84 6.79 -10.45
C ALA A 194 16.68 7.66 -9.19
N LEU A 195 15.74 7.33 -8.30
CA LEU A 195 15.60 8.00 -7.00
C LEU A 195 16.83 7.79 -6.10
N LYS A 196 17.42 6.59 -6.10
CA LYS A 196 18.67 6.31 -5.38
C LYS A 196 19.81 7.19 -5.86
N GLU A 197 20.01 7.26 -7.17
CA GLU A 197 21.03 8.13 -7.79
C GLU A 197 20.81 9.61 -7.46
N GLN A 198 19.56 10.05 -7.51
CA GLN A 198 19.20 11.43 -7.17
C GLN A 198 19.44 11.73 -5.68
N ASN A 199 19.04 10.83 -4.78
CA ASN A 199 19.26 10.98 -3.34
C ASN A 199 20.75 11.03 -2.98
N GLN A 200 21.59 10.24 -3.66
CA GLN A 200 23.04 10.29 -3.49
C GLN A 200 23.65 11.64 -3.95
N LYS A 201 23.16 12.22 -5.04
CA LYS A 201 23.62 13.53 -5.52
C LYS A 201 23.24 14.67 -4.60
N ILE A 202 22.09 14.58 -3.92
CA ILE A 202 21.62 15.62 -2.97
C ILE A 202 22.39 15.56 -1.65
N LYS A 203 22.82 14.39 -1.23
CA LYS A 203 23.54 14.20 0.05
C LYS A 203 25.05 14.55 0.00
N VAL A 204 25.59 14.89 -1.19
CA VAL A 204 26.96 15.37 -1.37
C VAL A 204 27.01 16.87 -1.25
#